data_f4a4812001915fc0911a3985f3d5efbf
#
_entry.id   f4a4812001915fc0911a3985f3d5efbf
#
_cell.length_a   1.000
_cell.length_b   1.000
_cell.length_c   1.000
_cell.angle_alpha   90.00
_cell.angle_beta   90.00
_cell.angle_gamma   90.00
#
_symmetry.space_group_name_H-M   'P 1'
#
loop_
_entity.id
_entity.type
_entity.pdbx_description
1 polymer ?
#
loop_
_entity_poly.entity_id
_entity_poly.type
_entity_poly.pdbx_seq_one_letter_code
_entity_poly.pdbx_strand_id
1 'polypeptide(L)'
;SAAIGASYGGSIGLTTTSGPGMALKTEALGLAMMLEIPLVIVNIQRGGPSTGLPTKTEQSDLMQAYYGRNGEAPIPVIAASTPSDCFEMAFEAVRIAIEHMTPVILLSDGYIANGAEPWKYPTASELPKIEVHFKTSLDEGEEKFLPYKRNEKLARPWAIPGTPGLEHRIGGIEKQHETGNVSYDPENHEFMVKMRQAKVDKIADYIPLQTIDSGAANGKVLVLGWGSTYGTIKSAVLQLQSQGKSVSHTHIKYMRPFPKNLGEI
;
A
#
# COMPACT_ATOMS: atom_id res chain seq x y z
N SER A 1 17.75 -0.24 0.82
CA SER A 1 18.47 -1.21 -0.08
C SER A 1 18.29 -2.65 0.40
N ALA A 2 18.58 -2.98 1.69
CA ALA A 2 18.49 -4.37 2.18
C ALA A 2 17.09 -4.98 1.98
N ALA A 3 16.01 -4.25 2.32
CA ALA A 3 14.64 -4.71 2.12
C ALA A 3 14.28 -4.96 0.64
N ILE A 4 14.80 -4.14 -0.28
CA ILE A 4 14.65 -4.37 -1.73
C ILE A 4 15.38 -5.65 -2.16
N GLY A 5 16.62 -5.87 -1.65
CA GLY A 5 17.37 -7.09 -1.92
C GLY A 5 16.68 -8.35 -1.36
N ALA A 6 16.13 -8.27 -0.17
CA ALA A 6 15.34 -9.36 0.42
C ALA A 6 14.11 -9.70 -0.45
N SER A 7 13.38 -8.69 -0.90
CA SER A 7 12.23 -8.88 -1.79
C SER A 7 12.63 -9.45 -3.15
N TYR A 8 13.73 -9.00 -3.71
CA TYR A 8 14.28 -9.58 -4.94
C TYR A 8 14.64 -11.06 -4.75
N GLY A 9 15.21 -11.42 -3.58
CA GLY A 9 15.58 -12.78 -3.21
C GLY A 9 14.42 -13.69 -2.78
N GLY A 10 13.16 -13.29 -2.91
CA GLY A 10 12.00 -14.12 -2.61
C GLY A 10 11.50 -14.03 -1.16
N SER A 11 11.91 -13.01 -0.40
CA SER A 11 11.41 -12.75 0.94
C SER A 11 10.61 -11.44 0.97
N ILE A 12 9.66 -11.29 1.90
CA ILE A 12 9.01 -10.00 2.05
C ILE A 12 9.99 -8.96 2.60
N GLY A 13 10.18 -7.88 1.86
CA GLY A 13 10.92 -6.72 2.32
C GLY A 13 10.03 -5.81 3.17
N LEU A 14 10.45 -5.49 4.40
CA LEU A 14 9.74 -4.55 5.26
C LEU A 14 10.73 -3.54 5.86
N THR A 15 10.32 -2.29 5.94
CA THR A 15 11.08 -1.24 6.63
C THR A 15 10.13 -0.28 7.35
N THR A 16 10.55 0.19 8.50
CA THR A 16 9.81 1.18 9.30
C THR A 16 10.56 2.50 9.31
N THR A 17 9.84 3.61 9.34
CA THR A 17 10.43 4.95 9.34
C THR A 17 9.44 6.01 9.84
N SER A 18 9.83 7.27 9.77
CA SER A 18 9.00 8.47 9.96
C SER A 18 9.24 9.43 8.79
N GLY A 19 8.58 10.58 8.78
CA GLY A 19 8.66 11.57 7.68
C GLY A 19 10.05 11.85 7.13
N PRO A 20 11.08 12.20 7.96
CA PRO A 20 12.43 12.45 7.44
C PRO A 20 13.07 11.20 6.81
N GLY A 21 12.89 10.02 7.42
CA GLY A 21 13.39 8.78 6.83
C GLY A 21 12.64 8.38 5.55
N MET A 22 11.35 8.73 5.44
CA MET A 22 10.57 8.55 4.22
C MET A 22 11.14 9.44 3.10
N ALA A 23 11.43 10.71 3.39
CA ALA A 23 12.06 11.63 2.44
C ALA A 23 13.41 11.10 1.92
N LEU A 24 14.24 10.54 2.79
CA LEU A 24 15.52 9.94 2.43
C LEU A 24 15.40 8.64 1.60
N LYS A 25 14.22 8.03 1.55
CA LYS A 25 13.96 6.76 0.83
C LYS A 25 13.19 6.94 -0.48
N THR A 26 12.86 8.16 -0.88
CA THR A 26 12.00 8.43 -2.04
C THR A 26 12.53 7.83 -3.34
N GLU A 27 13.84 7.92 -3.59
CA GLU A 27 14.47 7.28 -4.75
C GLU A 27 14.34 5.74 -4.69
N ALA A 28 14.66 5.14 -3.54
CA ALA A 28 14.55 3.70 -3.36
C ALA A 28 13.10 3.17 -3.50
N LEU A 29 12.10 3.98 -3.13
CA LEU A 29 10.70 3.68 -3.38
C LEU A 29 10.35 3.72 -4.87
N GLY A 30 10.85 4.71 -5.59
CA GLY A 30 10.74 4.79 -7.04
C GLY A 30 11.36 3.56 -7.71
N LEU A 31 12.56 3.17 -7.27
CA LEU A 31 13.21 1.95 -7.74
C LEU A 31 12.35 0.70 -7.47
N ALA A 32 11.84 0.51 -6.24
CA ALA A 32 11.01 -0.65 -5.90
C ALA A 32 9.74 -0.73 -6.75
N MET A 33 9.09 0.42 -7.03
CA MET A 33 7.95 0.51 -7.94
C MET A 33 8.34 0.13 -9.38
N MET A 34 9.48 0.59 -9.88
CA MET A 34 9.98 0.25 -11.21
C MET A 34 10.38 -1.23 -11.34
N LEU A 35 10.89 -1.83 -10.27
CA LEU A 35 11.18 -3.27 -10.20
C LEU A 35 9.91 -4.13 -10.11
N GLU A 36 8.82 -3.54 -9.65
CA GLU A 36 7.57 -4.24 -9.37
C GLU A 36 7.80 -5.44 -8.44
N ILE A 37 8.27 -5.17 -7.24
CA ILE A 37 8.55 -6.17 -6.20
C ILE A 37 7.75 -5.88 -4.93
N PRO A 38 7.38 -6.91 -4.14
CA PRO A 38 6.66 -6.71 -2.90
C PRO A 38 7.55 -6.06 -1.83
N LEU A 39 7.11 -4.94 -1.29
CA LEU A 39 7.83 -4.20 -0.24
C LEU A 39 6.82 -3.48 0.64
N VAL A 40 6.98 -3.53 1.95
CA VAL A 40 6.14 -2.77 2.88
C VAL A 40 6.95 -1.68 3.57
N ILE A 41 6.45 -0.46 3.52
CA ILE A 41 7.03 0.69 4.19
C ILE A 41 6.04 1.19 5.23
N VAL A 42 6.36 1.02 6.51
CA VAL A 42 5.55 1.57 7.60
C VAL A 42 6.09 2.95 7.95
N ASN A 43 5.29 3.98 7.71
CA ASN A 43 5.63 5.36 8.04
C ASN A 43 4.84 5.82 9.27
N ILE A 44 5.53 5.97 10.39
CA ILE A 44 4.96 6.49 11.64
C ILE A 44 5.11 8.01 11.62
N GLN A 45 4.04 8.70 11.23
CA GLN A 45 4.03 10.15 11.09
C GLN A 45 4.18 10.85 12.44
N ARG A 46 4.86 11.98 12.43
CA ARG A 46 5.00 12.88 13.59
C ARG A 46 5.20 14.31 13.12
N GLY A 47 5.05 15.25 14.03
CA GLY A 47 5.26 16.67 13.75
C GLY A 47 6.58 16.95 13.06
N GLY A 48 6.51 17.55 11.86
CA GLY A 48 7.62 17.96 11.02
C GLY A 48 7.94 19.45 11.18
N PRO A 49 8.76 20.03 10.26
CA PRO A 49 9.61 19.37 9.25
C PRO A 49 10.92 18.80 9.82
N SER A 50 11.64 18.02 9.00
CA SER A 50 12.88 17.30 9.37
C SER A 50 12.66 16.38 10.56
N THR A 51 13.52 16.36 11.57
CA THR A 51 13.32 15.60 12.82
C THR A 51 12.15 16.11 13.64
N GLY A 52 11.71 17.33 13.38
CA GLY A 52 10.49 17.95 13.87
C GLY A 52 10.30 17.90 15.38
N LEU A 53 9.08 17.59 15.78
CA LEU A 53 8.67 17.50 17.18
C LEU A 53 8.54 16.01 17.58
N PRO A 54 9.53 15.42 18.26
CA PRO A 54 9.45 14.03 18.71
C PRO A 54 8.20 13.78 19.55
N THR A 55 7.53 12.63 19.32
CA THR A 55 6.32 12.22 20.05
C THR A 55 5.09 13.13 19.85
N LYS A 56 5.16 14.16 19.02
CA LYS A 56 3.99 15.00 18.71
C LYS A 56 3.24 14.47 17.50
N THR A 57 1.92 14.34 17.67
CA THR A 57 1.02 13.77 16.68
C THR A 57 0.82 14.71 15.50
N GLU A 58 1.01 14.20 14.29
CA GLU A 58 0.69 14.88 13.05
C GLU A 58 0.44 13.83 11.96
N GLN A 59 -0.41 14.16 10.96
CA GLN A 59 -0.70 13.34 9.79
C GLN A 59 -0.31 14.09 8.50
N SER A 60 0.88 14.69 8.47
CA SER A 60 1.36 15.57 7.40
C SER A 60 2.03 14.83 6.23
N ASP A 61 2.31 13.54 6.35
CA ASP A 61 3.09 12.80 5.37
C ASP A 61 2.25 12.20 4.22
N LEU A 62 0.92 12.39 4.21
CA LEU A 62 0.03 11.82 3.20
C LEU A 62 0.43 12.23 1.77
N MET A 63 0.66 13.52 1.55
CA MET A 63 1.04 14.02 0.22
C MET A 63 2.44 13.55 -0.18
N GLN A 64 3.35 13.38 0.76
CA GLN A 64 4.65 12.75 0.52
C GLN A 64 4.48 11.28 0.12
N ALA A 65 3.59 10.53 0.79
CA ALA A 65 3.28 9.15 0.44
C ALA A 65 2.65 9.03 -0.96
N TYR A 66 1.84 10.01 -1.38
CA TYR A 66 1.22 10.02 -2.71
C TYR A 66 2.18 10.46 -3.82
N TYR A 67 2.90 11.57 -3.62
CA TYR A 67 3.60 12.30 -4.67
C TYR A 67 5.08 12.57 -4.39
N GLY A 68 5.59 12.19 -3.24
CA GLY A 68 6.96 12.51 -2.80
C GLY A 68 8.07 11.74 -3.53
N ARG A 69 7.90 11.44 -4.80
CA ARG A 69 8.88 10.77 -5.67
C ARG A 69 9.02 11.51 -6.99
N ASN A 70 10.13 11.28 -7.68
CA ASN A 70 10.29 11.79 -9.04
C ASN A 70 9.49 10.92 -10.04
N GLY A 71 8.95 11.56 -11.07
CA GLY A 71 8.20 10.91 -12.15
C GLY A 71 6.88 10.26 -11.72
N GLU A 72 6.32 9.47 -12.61
CA GLU A 72 5.06 8.74 -12.43
C GLU A 72 5.30 7.46 -11.63
N ALA A 73 5.26 7.58 -10.30
CA ALA A 73 5.54 6.49 -9.38
C ALA A 73 4.34 6.17 -8.47
N PRO A 74 3.26 5.55 -9.00
CA PRO A 74 2.09 5.19 -8.22
C PRO A 74 2.42 4.06 -7.24
N ILE A 75 2.05 4.26 -5.97
CA ILE A 75 2.22 3.29 -4.89
C ILE A 75 0.93 3.24 -4.07
N PRO A 76 0.42 2.06 -3.71
CA PRO A 76 -0.70 1.94 -2.78
C PRO A 76 -0.38 2.54 -1.42
N VAL A 77 -1.35 3.24 -0.84
CA VAL A 77 -1.27 3.87 0.48
C VAL A 77 -2.46 3.44 1.31
N ILE A 78 -2.19 2.87 2.47
CA ILE A 78 -3.20 2.48 3.46
C ILE A 78 -2.86 3.09 4.81
N ALA A 79 -3.84 3.21 5.71
CA ALA A 79 -3.65 3.84 7.00
C ALA A 79 -4.30 3.04 8.13
N ALA A 80 -3.59 2.89 9.25
CA ALA A 80 -4.14 2.31 10.47
C ALA A 80 -4.94 3.37 11.26
N SER A 81 -5.97 2.93 11.99
CA SER A 81 -6.91 3.80 12.73
C SER A 81 -6.77 3.70 14.24
N THR A 82 -6.32 2.56 14.77
CA THR A 82 -6.12 2.30 16.21
C THR A 82 -4.84 1.47 16.43
N PRO A 83 -4.35 1.33 17.67
CA PRO A 83 -3.20 0.47 17.97
C PRO A 83 -3.40 -0.99 17.55
N SER A 84 -4.56 -1.59 17.79
CA SER A 84 -4.86 -2.97 17.34
C SER A 84 -4.98 -3.08 15.83
N ASP A 85 -5.57 -2.09 15.17
CA ASP A 85 -5.69 -2.02 13.71
C ASP A 85 -4.33 -1.96 12.99
N CYS A 86 -3.25 -1.53 13.68
CA CYS A 86 -1.90 -1.59 13.11
C CYS A 86 -1.49 -3.01 12.71
N PHE A 87 -1.90 -4.03 13.47
CA PHE A 87 -1.62 -5.42 13.14
C PHE A 87 -2.36 -5.84 11.86
N GLU A 88 -3.67 -5.56 11.80
CA GLU A 88 -4.50 -5.91 10.65
C GLU A 88 -4.03 -5.20 9.38
N MET A 89 -3.74 -3.89 9.49
CA MET A 89 -3.29 -3.11 8.34
C MET A 89 -1.85 -3.46 7.91
N ALA A 90 -0.98 -3.92 8.83
CA ALA A 90 0.34 -4.44 8.46
C ALA A 90 0.21 -5.75 7.68
N PHE A 91 -0.70 -6.64 8.11
CA PHE A 91 -1.01 -7.88 7.41
C PHE A 91 -1.58 -7.59 6.01
N GLU A 92 -2.52 -6.64 5.92
CA GLU A 92 -3.12 -6.21 4.65
C GLU A 92 -2.09 -5.58 3.70
N ALA A 93 -1.15 -4.78 4.24
CA ALA A 93 -0.05 -4.22 3.45
C ALA A 93 0.81 -5.33 2.80
N VAL A 94 1.11 -6.40 3.56
CA VAL A 94 1.85 -7.57 3.06
C VAL A 94 1.04 -8.30 1.98
N ARG A 95 -0.26 -8.51 2.20
CA ARG A 95 -1.15 -9.15 1.22
C ARG A 95 -1.16 -8.38 -0.11
N ILE A 96 -1.42 -7.07 -0.05
CA ILE A 96 -1.44 -6.23 -1.25
C ILE A 96 -0.08 -6.24 -1.96
N ALA A 97 1.02 -6.13 -1.19
CA ALA A 97 2.36 -6.11 -1.77
C ALA A 97 2.67 -7.38 -2.54
N ILE A 98 2.36 -8.54 -1.99
CA ILE A 98 2.63 -9.86 -2.60
C ILE A 98 1.71 -10.10 -3.79
N GLU A 99 0.40 -9.93 -3.60
CA GLU A 99 -0.58 -10.26 -4.64
C GLU A 99 -0.48 -9.36 -5.88
N HIS A 100 -0.06 -8.11 -5.70
CA HIS A 100 0.06 -7.14 -6.80
C HIS A 100 1.51 -6.84 -7.21
N MET A 101 2.50 -7.48 -6.58
CA MET A 101 3.93 -7.26 -6.88
C MET A 101 4.25 -5.76 -6.92
N THR A 102 4.05 -5.07 -5.80
CA THR A 102 4.21 -3.62 -5.69
C THR A 102 4.65 -3.23 -4.27
N PRO A 103 5.42 -2.16 -4.10
CA PRO A 103 5.59 -1.58 -2.77
C PRO A 103 4.26 -1.03 -2.24
N VAL A 104 4.06 -1.06 -0.92
CA VAL A 104 2.89 -0.51 -0.22
C VAL A 104 3.36 0.37 0.92
N ILE A 105 2.75 1.55 1.07
CA ILE A 105 2.99 2.44 2.21
C ILE A 105 1.85 2.28 3.20
N LEU A 106 2.20 1.89 4.42
CA LEU A 106 1.29 1.89 5.57
C LEU A 106 1.58 3.13 6.41
N LEU A 107 0.60 4.02 6.50
CA LEU A 107 0.64 5.20 7.37
C LEU A 107 0.12 4.86 8.77
N SER A 108 0.91 5.17 9.77
CA SER A 108 0.54 5.27 11.17
C SER A 108 0.98 6.64 11.66
N ASP A 109 0.79 6.95 12.93
CA ASP A 109 1.25 8.21 13.51
C ASP A 109 1.62 8.08 14.99
N GLY A 110 2.17 9.17 15.55
CA GLY A 110 2.62 9.20 16.92
C GLY A 110 1.53 9.02 17.98
N TYR A 111 0.26 9.27 17.66
CA TYR A 111 -0.85 9.01 18.57
C TYR A 111 -1.10 7.51 18.71
N ILE A 112 -1.22 6.81 17.60
CA ILE A 112 -1.40 5.34 17.56
C ILE A 112 -0.17 4.65 18.17
N ALA A 113 1.03 5.07 17.80
CA ALA A 113 2.28 4.44 18.22
C ALA A 113 2.56 4.59 19.73
N ASN A 114 2.03 5.62 20.39
CA ASN A 114 2.12 5.83 21.83
C ASN A 114 0.83 5.44 22.56
N GLY A 115 -0.21 5.04 21.83
CA GLY A 115 -1.48 4.59 22.38
C GLY A 115 -1.44 3.15 22.83
N ALA A 116 -2.44 2.78 23.64
CA ALA A 116 -2.68 1.40 24.05
C ALA A 116 -4.20 1.16 24.10
N GLU A 117 -4.60 -0.04 23.73
CA GLU A 117 -5.99 -0.50 23.84
C GLU A 117 -6.03 -2.00 24.16
N PRO A 118 -7.10 -2.50 24.80
CA PRO A 118 -7.31 -3.94 24.92
C PRO A 118 -7.42 -4.59 23.55
N TRP A 119 -6.64 -5.64 23.33
CA TRP A 119 -6.63 -6.36 22.06
C TRP A 119 -6.61 -7.87 22.28
N LYS A 120 -7.53 -8.59 21.64
CA LYS A 120 -7.53 -10.04 21.64
C LYS A 120 -6.52 -10.54 20.61
N TYR A 121 -5.47 -11.20 21.07
CA TYR A 121 -4.46 -11.78 20.21
C TYR A 121 -5.10 -12.85 19.28
N PRO A 122 -5.02 -12.70 17.95
CA PRO A 122 -5.57 -13.68 17.03
C PRO A 122 -4.71 -14.96 17.03
N THR A 123 -5.33 -16.09 16.87
CA THR A 123 -4.60 -17.34 16.60
C THR A 123 -4.18 -17.41 15.13
N ALA A 124 -3.15 -18.20 14.83
CA ALA A 124 -2.67 -18.34 13.45
C ALA A 124 -3.76 -18.85 12.47
N SER A 125 -4.74 -19.64 12.98
CA SER A 125 -5.86 -20.15 12.19
C SER A 125 -6.94 -19.10 11.90
N GLU A 126 -6.99 -18.01 12.64
CA GLU A 126 -7.90 -16.88 12.41
C GLU A 126 -7.37 -15.88 11.37
N LEU A 127 -6.06 -15.95 11.06
CA LEU A 127 -5.45 -15.05 10.09
C LEU A 127 -5.76 -15.50 8.65
N PRO A 128 -6.07 -14.56 7.74
CA PRO A 128 -6.20 -14.87 6.33
C PRO A 128 -4.89 -15.45 5.78
N LYS A 129 -4.98 -16.47 4.96
CA LYS A 129 -3.80 -17.05 4.31
C LYS A 129 -3.35 -16.14 3.17
N ILE A 130 -2.11 -15.69 3.22
CA ILE A 130 -1.45 -15.02 2.11
C ILE A 130 -0.70 -16.07 1.29
N GLU A 131 -1.16 -16.30 0.06
CA GLU A 131 -0.51 -17.24 -0.84
C GLU A 131 0.63 -16.59 -1.59
N VAL A 132 1.79 -17.26 -1.57
CA VAL A 132 2.99 -16.81 -2.29
C VAL A 132 3.26 -17.80 -3.42
N HIS A 133 3.29 -17.31 -4.63
CA HIS A 133 3.54 -18.13 -5.82
C HIS A 133 4.83 -17.68 -6.50
N PHE A 134 5.86 -18.53 -6.41
CA PHE A 134 7.07 -18.31 -7.16
C PHE A 134 6.98 -19.00 -8.51
N LYS A 135 7.40 -18.30 -9.57
CA LYS A 135 7.59 -18.89 -10.89
C LYS A 135 8.82 -19.79 -10.86
N THR A 136 8.65 -21.06 -11.19
CA THR A 136 9.71 -22.09 -11.12
C THR A 136 10.07 -22.71 -12.47
N SER A 137 9.25 -22.48 -13.51
CA SER A 137 9.46 -22.98 -14.86
C SER A 137 8.80 -22.07 -15.88
N LEU A 138 9.14 -22.20 -17.15
CA LEU A 138 8.42 -21.58 -18.26
C LEU A 138 6.98 -22.09 -18.34
N ASP A 139 6.08 -21.28 -18.87
CA ASP A 139 4.73 -21.73 -19.24
C ASP A 139 4.80 -22.58 -20.53
N GLU A 140 3.77 -23.41 -20.74
CA GLU A 140 3.70 -24.24 -21.95
C GLU A 140 3.72 -23.36 -23.22
N GLY A 141 4.64 -23.70 -24.14
CA GLY A 141 4.83 -22.95 -25.39
C GLY A 141 5.68 -21.69 -25.29
N GLU A 142 6.20 -21.35 -24.11
CA GLU A 142 7.17 -20.26 -23.98
C GLU A 142 8.59 -20.72 -24.27
N GLU A 143 9.31 -19.99 -25.11
CA GLU A 143 10.73 -20.23 -25.42
C GLU A 143 11.67 -19.55 -24.42
N LYS A 144 11.19 -18.48 -23.73
CA LYS A 144 11.96 -17.70 -22.78
C LYS A 144 11.05 -17.08 -21.72
N PHE A 145 11.63 -16.83 -20.55
CA PHE A 145 10.92 -16.17 -19.46
C PHE A 145 10.62 -14.70 -19.78
N LEU A 146 9.39 -14.29 -19.53
CA LEU A 146 8.89 -12.92 -19.71
C LEU A 146 8.62 -12.31 -18.32
N PRO A 147 9.60 -11.61 -17.71
CA PRO A 147 9.53 -11.16 -16.32
C PRO A 147 8.46 -10.09 -16.06
N TYR A 148 7.87 -9.48 -17.10
CA TYR A 148 6.80 -8.50 -17.00
C TYR A 148 5.51 -8.94 -17.71
N LYS A 149 5.36 -10.23 -18.01
CA LYS A 149 4.09 -10.81 -18.45
C LYS A 149 3.13 -10.85 -17.25
N ARG A 150 2.24 -9.88 -17.19
CA ARG A 150 1.36 -9.66 -16.05
C ARG A 150 0.14 -10.56 -16.08
N ASN A 151 -0.32 -10.96 -14.87
CA ASN A 151 -1.57 -11.70 -14.69
C ASN A 151 -2.80 -10.77 -14.66
N GLU A 152 -3.97 -11.31 -14.29
CA GLU A 152 -5.22 -10.57 -14.18
C GLU A 152 -5.20 -9.45 -13.14
N LYS A 153 -4.32 -9.53 -12.12
CA LYS A 153 -4.08 -8.47 -11.12
C LYS A 153 -3.06 -7.43 -11.59
N LEU A 154 -2.60 -7.54 -12.83
CA LEU A 154 -1.49 -6.77 -13.38
C LEU A 154 -0.17 -6.96 -12.62
N ALA A 155 -0.05 -8.04 -11.87
CA ALA A 155 1.15 -8.43 -11.16
C ALA A 155 2.09 -9.23 -12.08
N ARG A 156 3.38 -8.91 -12.02
CA ARG A 156 4.41 -9.67 -12.74
C ARG A 156 4.69 -11.00 -12.04
N PRO A 157 5.18 -12.02 -12.75
CA PRO A 157 5.61 -13.27 -12.11
C PRO A 157 6.81 -13.02 -11.18
N TRP A 158 6.84 -13.66 -10.03
CA TRP A 158 7.93 -13.59 -9.07
C TRP A 158 8.84 -14.80 -9.20
N ALA A 159 9.93 -14.64 -9.93
CA ALA A 159 10.96 -15.65 -10.06
C ALA A 159 12.14 -15.30 -9.14
N ILE A 160 12.62 -16.29 -8.38
CA ILE A 160 13.78 -16.12 -7.49
C ILE A 160 15.04 -16.12 -8.35
N PRO A 161 16.01 -15.20 -8.12
CA PRO A 161 17.29 -15.23 -8.81
C PRO A 161 18.00 -16.58 -8.70
N GLY A 162 18.49 -17.10 -9.82
CA GLY A 162 19.15 -18.40 -9.89
C GLY A 162 18.22 -19.58 -10.19
N THR A 163 16.91 -19.35 -10.39
CA THR A 163 16.00 -20.38 -10.90
C THR A 163 16.39 -20.75 -12.34
N PRO A 164 16.80 -22.00 -12.62
CA PRO A 164 17.26 -22.40 -13.94
C PRO A 164 16.19 -22.19 -15.03
N GLY A 165 16.58 -21.61 -16.17
CA GLY A 165 15.69 -21.31 -17.30
C GLY A 165 14.83 -20.06 -17.11
N LEU A 166 14.91 -19.39 -15.96
CA LEU A 166 14.22 -18.13 -15.68
C LEU A 166 15.19 -16.96 -15.50
N GLU A 167 16.37 -17.04 -16.06
CA GLU A 167 17.34 -15.95 -16.04
C GLU A 167 16.75 -14.71 -16.69
N HIS A 168 16.74 -13.60 -15.95
CA HIS A 168 16.12 -12.38 -16.41
C HIS A 168 16.74 -11.14 -15.77
N ARG A 169 16.44 -10.01 -16.37
CA ARG A 169 16.82 -8.70 -15.86
C ARG A 169 15.60 -7.98 -15.31
N ILE A 170 15.75 -7.36 -14.13
CA ILE A 170 14.89 -6.29 -13.64
C ILE A 170 15.77 -5.07 -13.32
N GLY A 171 15.21 -3.86 -13.42
CA GLY A 171 15.99 -2.63 -13.19
C GLY A 171 15.10 -1.39 -13.12
N GLY A 172 15.71 -0.28 -12.68
CA GLY A 172 15.04 1.01 -12.55
C GLY A 172 14.88 1.78 -13.88
N ILE A 173 15.64 1.40 -14.92
CA ILE A 173 15.52 2.01 -16.25
C ILE A 173 14.23 1.51 -16.92
N GLU A 174 13.61 2.34 -17.77
CA GLU A 174 12.39 1.95 -18.49
C GLU A 174 12.61 0.68 -19.32
N LYS A 175 11.59 -0.16 -19.32
CA LYS A 175 11.63 -1.53 -19.83
C LYS A 175 10.54 -1.75 -20.89
N GLN A 176 10.88 -2.54 -21.87
CA GLN A 176 9.91 -3.06 -22.83
C GLN A 176 8.89 -3.93 -22.09
N HIS A 177 7.65 -3.78 -22.48
CA HIS A 177 6.55 -4.63 -22.03
C HIS A 177 6.88 -6.12 -22.20
N GLU A 178 6.51 -6.92 -21.20
CA GLU A 178 6.75 -8.36 -21.06
C GLU A 178 8.23 -8.77 -20.98
N THR A 179 9.08 -8.34 -21.91
CA THR A 179 10.47 -8.84 -22.00
C THR A 179 11.38 -8.29 -20.91
N GLY A 180 11.10 -7.09 -20.39
CA GLY A 180 11.96 -6.41 -19.42
C GLY A 180 13.28 -5.86 -19.98
N ASN A 181 13.50 -5.91 -21.30
CA ASN A 181 14.65 -5.31 -21.94
C ASN A 181 14.59 -3.79 -21.83
N VAL A 182 15.76 -3.13 -21.80
CA VAL A 182 15.79 -1.65 -21.82
C VAL A 182 15.12 -1.13 -23.07
N SER A 183 14.26 -0.15 -22.93
CA SER A 183 13.52 0.48 -24.03
C SER A 183 13.55 1.99 -23.93
N TYR A 184 13.79 2.65 -25.06
CA TYR A 184 13.70 4.09 -25.26
C TYR A 184 12.54 4.47 -26.17
N ASP A 185 11.68 3.49 -26.52
CA ASP A 185 10.50 3.69 -27.33
C ASP A 185 9.46 4.51 -26.55
N PRO A 186 9.01 5.66 -27.05
CA PRO A 186 8.07 6.52 -26.37
C PRO A 186 6.67 5.89 -26.21
N GLU A 187 6.22 5.08 -27.18
CA GLU A 187 4.92 4.41 -27.10
C GLU A 187 4.93 3.32 -26.01
N ASN A 188 6.04 2.55 -25.95
CA ASN A 188 6.24 1.59 -24.86
C ASN A 188 6.34 2.29 -23.50
N HIS A 189 6.99 3.45 -23.41
CA HIS A 189 7.08 4.22 -22.17
C HIS A 189 5.69 4.65 -21.68
N GLU A 190 4.88 5.24 -22.54
CA GLU A 190 3.50 5.64 -22.24
C GLU A 190 2.67 4.42 -21.79
N PHE A 191 2.78 3.30 -22.49
CA PHE A 191 2.11 2.06 -22.12
C PHE A 191 2.51 1.57 -20.74
N MET A 192 3.80 1.54 -20.43
CA MET A 192 4.32 1.07 -19.14
C MET A 192 3.92 1.99 -17.98
N VAL A 193 3.88 3.31 -18.18
CA VAL A 193 3.34 4.28 -17.21
C VAL A 193 1.87 3.97 -16.90
N LYS A 194 1.05 3.79 -17.93
CA LYS A 194 -0.37 3.43 -17.79
C LYS A 194 -0.56 2.09 -17.07
N MET A 195 0.27 1.09 -17.37
CA MET A 195 0.22 -0.22 -16.74
C MET A 195 0.54 -0.16 -15.24
N ARG A 196 1.55 0.61 -14.85
CA ARG A 196 1.89 0.79 -13.43
C ARG A 196 0.79 1.50 -12.67
N GLN A 197 0.14 2.51 -13.27
CA GLN A 197 -1.01 3.18 -12.67
C GLN A 197 -2.21 2.23 -12.58
N ALA A 198 -2.56 1.55 -13.68
CA ALA A 198 -3.68 0.63 -13.75
C ALA A 198 -3.56 -0.52 -12.72
N LYS A 199 -2.33 -1.00 -12.43
CA LYS A 199 -2.08 -1.98 -11.37
C LYS A 199 -2.53 -1.46 -10.02
N VAL A 200 -2.17 -0.22 -9.66
CA VAL A 200 -2.57 0.39 -8.39
C VAL A 200 -4.08 0.60 -8.35
N ASP A 201 -4.68 1.12 -9.42
CA ASP A 201 -6.13 1.35 -9.49
C ASP A 201 -6.91 0.04 -9.36
N LYS A 202 -6.40 -1.04 -9.97
CA LYS A 202 -7.04 -2.36 -9.94
C LYS A 202 -7.05 -3.00 -8.55
N ILE A 203 -6.22 -2.58 -7.62
CA ILE A 203 -6.28 -3.02 -6.21
C ILE A 203 -7.67 -2.74 -5.62
N ALA A 204 -8.38 -1.71 -6.09
CA ALA A 204 -9.75 -1.42 -5.67
C ALA A 204 -10.73 -2.58 -5.90
N ASP A 205 -10.42 -3.53 -6.80
CA ASP A 205 -11.21 -4.75 -7.04
C ASP A 205 -11.03 -5.80 -5.94
N TYR A 206 -9.99 -5.69 -5.14
CA TYR A 206 -9.53 -6.71 -4.18
C TYR A 206 -9.46 -6.20 -2.74
N ILE A 207 -10.04 -5.03 -2.47
CA ILE A 207 -10.19 -4.45 -1.13
C ILE A 207 -11.68 -4.31 -0.78
N PRO A 208 -12.02 -4.28 0.51
CA PRO A 208 -13.41 -4.12 0.93
C PRO A 208 -14.05 -2.82 0.42
N LEU A 209 -15.34 -2.85 0.19
CA LEU A 209 -16.13 -1.65 -0.04
C LEU A 209 -16.16 -0.78 1.23
N GLN A 210 -16.23 0.53 1.05
CA GLN A 210 -16.40 1.45 2.17
C GLN A 210 -17.78 1.29 2.81
N THR A 211 -17.83 1.39 4.13
CA THR A 211 -19.06 1.29 4.92
C THR A 211 -19.22 2.50 5.83
N ILE A 212 -20.44 2.73 6.27
CA ILE A 212 -20.73 3.69 7.35
C ILE A 212 -20.39 3.02 8.70
N ASP A 213 -19.48 3.61 9.46
CA ASP A 213 -19.07 3.13 10.79
C ASP A 213 -20.12 3.40 11.87
N SER A 214 -20.83 4.50 11.76
CA SER A 214 -21.95 4.85 12.66
C SER A 214 -22.91 5.82 12.02
N GLY A 215 -24.21 5.69 12.33
CA GLY A 215 -25.28 6.50 11.78
C GLY A 215 -25.96 5.89 10.56
N ALA A 216 -26.89 6.63 9.99
CA ALA A 216 -27.66 6.20 8.83
C ALA A 216 -26.90 6.52 7.52
N ALA A 217 -27.06 5.67 6.52
CA ALA A 217 -26.47 5.88 5.19
C ALA A 217 -26.95 7.17 4.49
N ASN A 218 -28.13 7.65 4.86
CA ASN A 218 -28.77 8.87 4.32
C ASN A 218 -28.82 10.02 5.32
N GLY A 219 -27.83 10.11 6.21
CA GLY A 219 -27.71 11.20 7.18
C GLY A 219 -27.52 12.57 6.52
N LYS A 220 -27.86 13.65 7.25
CA LYS A 220 -27.70 15.03 6.75
C LYS A 220 -26.25 15.50 6.66
N VAL A 221 -25.38 14.93 7.51
CA VAL A 221 -23.96 15.25 7.57
C VAL A 221 -23.19 13.95 7.65
N LEU A 222 -22.21 13.78 6.77
CA LEU A 222 -21.24 12.70 6.84
C LEU A 222 -19.89 13.28 7.29
N VAL A 223 -19.35 12.74 8.39
CA VAL A 223 -17.98 13.05 8.84
C VAL A 223 -17.07 11.93 8.31
N LEU A 224 -16.11 12.33 7.49
CA LEU A 224 -15.14 11.43 6.91
C LEU A 224 -13.78 11.67 7.56
N GLY A 225 -13.16 10.61 8.07
CA GLY A 225 -11.84 10.68 8.69
C GLY A 225 -10.91 9.58 8.21
N TRP A 226 -9.64 9.66 8.63
CA TRP A 226 -8.65 8.62 8.37
C TRP A 226 -7.58 8.62 9.49
N GLY A 227 -6.83 7.52 9.61
CA GLY A 227 -5.74 7.41 10.58
C GLY A 227 -6.23 7.52 12.04
N SER A 228 -5.40 8.07 12.92
CA SER A 228 -5.67 8.17 14.36
C SER A 228 -6.83 9.10 14.76
N THR A 229 -7.43 9.80 13.82
CA THR A 229 -8.63 10.62 14.10
C THR A 229 -9.88 9.79 14.40
N TYR A 230 -9.85 8.48 14.19
CA TYR A 230 -10.99 7.57 14.32
C TYR A 230 -11.73 7.71 15.64
N GLY A 231 -11.03 7.54 16.76
CA GLY A 231 -11.66 7.55 18.09
C GLY A 231 -12.28 8.90 18.45
N THR A 232 -11.61 9.99 18.13
CA THR A 232 -12.10 11.36 18.37
C THR A 232 -13.34 11.65 17.56
N ILE A 233 -13.33 11.34 16.26
CA ILE A 233 -14.48 11.55 15.37
C ILE A 233 -15.65 10.69 15.83
N LYS A 234 -15.42 9.39 16.08
CA LYS A 234 -16.46 8.47 16.54
C LYS A 234 -17.13 8.94 17.82
N SER A 235 -16.37 9.38 18.82
CA SER A 235 -16.91 9.90 20.08
C SER A 235 -17.77 11.15 19.86
N ALA A 236 -17.30 12.10 19.07
CA ALA A 236 -18.05 13.32 18.75
C ALA A 236 -19.36 13.00 18.00
N VAL A 237 -19.31 12.10 17.02
CA VAL A 237 -20.48 11.69 16.24
C VAL A 237 -21.51 10.98 17.11
N LEU A 238 -21.10 10.04 17.96
CA LEU A 238 -21.99 9.35 18.89
C LEU A 238 -22.67 10.34 19.87
N GLN A 239 -21.93 11.33 20.35
CA GLN A 239 -22.50 12.40 21.21
C GLN A 239 -23.55 13.24 20.47
N LEU A 240 -23.30 13.61 19.23
CA LEU A 240 -24.26 14.34 18.41
C LEU A 240 -25.49 13.50 18.11
N GLN A 241 -25.35 12.23 17.81
CA GLN A 241 -26.45 11.29 17.59
C GLN A 241 -27.33 11.15 18.86
N SER A 242 -26.70 11.06 20.04
CA SER A 242 -27.46 11.02 21.32
C SER A 242 -28.30 12.28 21.57
N GLN A 243 -27.94 13.40 20.93
CA GLN A 243 -28.69 14.66 20.93
C GLN A 243 -29.75 14.76 19.80
N GLY A 244 -29.99 13.65 19.08
CA GLY A 244 -30.94 13.61 17.96
C GLY A 244 -30.44 14.25 16.67
N LYS A 245 -29.13 14.53 16.54
CA LYS A 245 -28.55 15.07 15.30
C LYS A 245 -28.38 13.97 14.26
N SER A 246 -28.70 14.27 13.00
CA SER A 246 -28.53 13.36 11.87
C SER A 246 -27.09 13.49 11.32
N VAL A 247 -26.15 12.81 11.98
CA VAL A 247 -24.73 12.79 11.64
C VAL A 247 -24.29 11.34 11.49
N SER A 248 -23.52 11.06 10.46
CA SER A 248 -22.92 9.75 10.22
C SER A 248 -21.41 9.85 10.14
N HIS A 249 -20.71 8.75 10.37
CA HIS A 249 -19.26 8.65 10.28
C HIS A 249 -18.85 7.53 9.35
N THR A 250 -17.88 7.80 8.51
CA THR A 250 -17.10 6.78 7.78
C THR A 250 -15.62 7.05 7.93
N HIS A 251 -14.82 5.98 8.02
CA HIS A 251 -13.38 6.06 8.24
C HIS A 251 -12.61 5.34 7.15
N ILE A 252 -11.76 6.09 6.43
CA ILE A 252 -11.01 5.56 5.28
C ILE A 252 -9.72 4.92 5.77
N LYS A 253 -9.52 3.65 5.43
CA LYS A 253 -8.27 2.90 5.64
C LYS A 253 -7.44 2.78 4.36
N TYR A 254 -8.10 2.70 3.20
CA TYR A 254 -7.46 2.61 1.90
C TYR A 254 -7.44 3.99 1.26
N MET A 255 -6.26 4.60 1.24
CA MET A 255 -6.10 5.96 0.77
C MET A 255 -5.76 6.00 -0.73
N ARG A 256 -5.06 4.97 -1.23
CA ARG A 256 -4.76 4.82 -2.66
C ARG A 256 -4.63 3.33 -3.00
N PRO A 257 -5.48 2.76 -3.85
CA PRO A 257 -6.71 3.38 -4.34
C PRO A 257 -7.77 3.50 -3.25
N PHE A 258 -8.75 4.34 -3.45
CA PHE A 258 -9.96 4.35 -2.64
C PHE A 258 -10.84 3.12 -2.94
N PRO A 259 -11.66 2.66 -1.99
CA PRO A 259 -12.74 1.72 -2.24
C PRO A 259 -13.67 2.23 -3.36
N LYS A 260 -14.10 1.33 -4.24
CA LYS A 260 -14.86 1.67 -5.46
C LYS A 260 -16.12 2.51 -5.21
N ASN A 261 -16.79 2.24 -4.09
CA ASN A 261 -18.05 2.89 -3.74
C ASN A 261 -17.90 4.14 -2.87
N LEU A 262 -16.67 4.64 -2.65
CA LEU A 262 -16.46 5.79 -1.76
C LEU A 262 -17.25 7.03 -2.20
N GLY A 263 -17.41 7.24 -3.51
CA GLY A 263 -18.18 8.35 -4.06
C GLY A 263 -19.71 8.19 -3.97
N GLU A 264 -20.19 7.01 -3.57
CA GLU A 264 -21.62 6.70 -3.41
C GLU A 264 -22.10 6.82 -1.96
N ILE A 265 -21.15 6.89 -1.01
CA ILE A 265 -21.39 7.05 0.42
C ILE A 265 -21.52 8.53 0.79
#